data_5883ee28b0bec00e9450694b6cb812c3
#
_entry.id   5883ee28b0bec00e9450694b6cb812c3
#
_cell.length_a   1.000
_cell.length_b   1.000
_cell.length_c   1.000
_cell.angle_alpha   90.00
_cell.angle_beta   90.00
_cell.angle_gamma   90.00
#
_symmetry.space_group_name_H-M   'P 1'
#
loop_
_entity.id
_entity.type
_entity.pdbx_description
1 polymer ?
#
loop_
_entity_poly.entity_id
_entity_poly.type
_entity_poly.pdbx_seq_one_letter_code
_entity_poly.pdbx_strand_id
1 'polypeptide(L)'
;MKSLTALAALALAASLPAAHADGSAEAGAAKAATCIACHGPNGNSSNPEWPNLAGQNAAYIAEQLKQFRAGLRSASPNAMVMTAQAAALSDEDIADLGAYFATQTPSGLEADPSHWKAGEAIYRGGNKDRGIPACMACHGPVGRGNPAAGYPAVRAQHSVYTVQQLTAYAGGTRYGDAAGAKHDTKNAHMMESIAKQLTAQDIRDLASYIQGMR
;
A
#
# COMPACT_ATOMS: atom_id res chain seq x y z
N MET A 1 64.71 -12.87 -39.03
CA MET A 1 63.75 -11.75 -38.91
C MET A 1 62.38 -12.37 -38.71
N LYS A 2 61.84 -12.37 -37.46
CA LYS A 2 60.59 -12.97 -37.10
C LYS A 2 59.67 -11.81 -36.65
N SER A 3 58.66 -11.52 -37.44
CA SER A 3 57.65 -10.51 -37.13
C SER A 3 56.64 -11.09 -36.17
N LEU A 4 56.54 -10.51 -34.97
CA LEU A 4 55.39 -10.75 -34.06
C LEU A 4 54.24 -9.74 -34.36
N THR A 5 53.13 -10.25 -34.83
CA THR A 5 51.89 -9.51 -34.92
C THR A 5 51.15 -9.66 -33.62
N ALA A 6 51.03 -8.56 -32.87
CA ALA A 6 50.20 -8.51 -31.65
C ALA A 6 48.76 -8.22 -32.03
N LEU A 7 47.81 -9.16 -31.76
CA LEU A 7 46.37 -8.93 -31.82
C LEU A 7 45.94 -8.24 -30.52
N ALA A 8 45.51 -6.98 -30.62
CA ALA A 8 44.81 -6.28 -29.53
C ALA A 8 43.35 -6.70 -29.53
N ALA A 9 42.93 -7.48 -28.54
CA ALA A 9 41.53 -7.80 -28.31
C ALA A 9 40.86 -6.62 -27.55
N LEU A 10 40.00 -5.88 -28.24
CA LEU A 10 39.18 -4.82 -27.64
C LEU A 10 37.98 -5.46 -26.92
N ALA A 11 38.06 -5.54 -25.58
CA ALA A 11 36.94 -5.99 -24.75
C ALA A 11 35.90 -4.89 -24.66
N LEU A 12 34.80 -5.05 -25.39
CA LEU A 12 33.59 -4.19 -25.24
C LEU A 12 32.87 -4.58 -23.97
N ALA A 13 33.10 -3.81 -22.89
CA ALA A 13 32.30 -3.96 -21.66
C ALA A 13 30.91 -3.44 -21.91
N ALA A 14 29.97 -4.33 -22.20
CA ALA A 14 28.54 -4.02 -22.19
C ALA A 14 28.13 -3.80 -20.73
N SER A 15 27.95 -2.54 -20.34
CA SER A 15 27.29 -2.19 -19.09
C SER A 15 25.81 -2.57 -19.21
N LEU A 16 25.45 -3.74 -18.70
CA LEU A 16 24.05 -4.10 -18.50
C LEU A 16 23.48 -3.16 -17.43
N PRO A 17 22.33 -2.49 -17.68
CA PRO A 17 21.68 -1.75 -16.62
C PRO A 17 21.35 -2.72 -15.48
N ALA A 18 21.79 -2.39 -14.27
CA ALA A 18 21.40 -3.13 -13.08
C ALA A 18 19.88 -3.00 -12.96
N ALA A 19 19.16 -4.10 -13.13
CA ALA A 19 17.73 -4.14 -12.81
C ALA A 19 17.62 -3.87 -11.30
N HIS A 20 17.16 -2.67 -10.92
CA HIS A 20 16.86 -2.34 -9.54
C HIS A 20 15.62 -3.15 -9.13
N ALA A 21 15.83 -4.27 -8.45
CA ALA A 21 14.75 -5.10 -7.91
C ALA A 21 13.84 -4.32 -6.96
N ASP A 22 14.35 -3.21 -6.39
CA ASP A 22 13.67 -2.38 -5.39
C ASP A 22 13.10 -1.06 -5.94
N GLY A 23 13.25 -0.75 -7.24
CA GLY A 23 12.82 0.52 -7.85
C GLY A 23 13.69 1.72 -7.48
N SER A 24 13.56 2.81 -8.25
CA SER A 24 14.23 4.10 -8.04
C SER A 24 13.23 5.16 -7.58
N ALA A 25 13.47 5.74 -6.40
CA ALA A 25 12.62 6.84 -5.90
C ALA A 25 12.70 8.09 -6.81
N GLU A 26 13.85 8.35 -7.44
CA GLU A 26 14.03 9.47 -8.39
C GLU A 26 13.22 9.23 -9.66
N ALA A 27 13.29 8.04 -10.24
CA ALA A 27 12.48 7.68 -11.41
C ALA A 27 10.99 7.69 -11.07
N GLY A 28 10.61 7.22 -9.87
CA GLY A 28 9.25 7.25 -9.36
C GLY A 28 8.71 8.67 -9.18
N ALA A 29 9.53 9.61 -8.72
CA ALA A 29 9.16 11.02 -8.62
C ALA A 29 8.77 11.62 -9.98
N ALA A 30 9.54 11.29 -11.03
CA ALA A 30 9.25 11.76 -12.39
C ALA A 30 7.94 11.17 -12.96
N LYS A 31 7.56 9.96 -12.51
CA LYS A 31 6.34 9.25 -12.94
C LYS A 31 5.10 9.59 -12.11
N ALA A 32 5.27 10.18 -10.90
CA ALA A 32 4.20 10.37 -9.93
C ALA A 32 3.20 11.49 -10.28
N ALA A 33 3.42 12.28 -11.33
CA ALA A 33 2.61 13.47 -11.66
C ALA A 33 1.10 13.17 -11.77
N THR A 34 0.71 12.06 -12.41
CA THR A 34 -0.69 11.64 -12.49
C THR A 34 -1.26 11.15 -11.16
N CYS A 35 -0.43 10.52 -10.34
CA CYS A 35 -0.83 9.98 -9.05
C CYS A 35 -1.13 11.11 -8.04
N ILE A 36 -0.27 12.13 -7.98
CA ILE A 36 -0.41 13.25 -7.03
C ILE A 36 -1.62 14.14 -7.33
N ALA A 37 -2.19 14.10 -8.54
CA ALA A 37 -3.42 14.81 -8.87
C ALA A 37 -4.60 14.38 -7.98
N CYS A 38 -4.63 13.11 -7.58
CA CYS A 38 -5.65 12.55 -6.70
C CYS A 38 -5.12 12.28 -5.29
N HIS A 39 -3.91 11.71 -5.19
CA HIS A 39 -3.32 11.34 -3.90
C HIS A 39 -2.56 12.48 -3.20
N GLY A 40 -2.62 13.68 -3.76
CA GLY A 40 -2.04 14.89 -3.20
C GLY A 40 -0.52 15.00 -3.34
N PRO A 41 0.03 16.19 -3.09
CA PRO A 41 1.47 16.42 -3.09
C PRO A 41 2.18 15.44 -2.16
N ASN A 42 3.25 14.83 -2.66
CA ASN A 42 4.02 13.83 -1.92
C ASN A 42 3.19 12.63 -1.40
N GLY A 43 2.04 12.35 -2.03
CA GLY A 43 1.18 11.25 -1.63
C GLY A 43 0.35 11.51 -0.36
N ASN A 44 0.12 12.78 0.00
CA ASN A 44 -0.76 13.18 1.10
C ASN A 44 -2.07 13.74 0.51
N SER A 45 -3.10 12.89 0.42
CA SER A 45 -4.38 13.24 -0.16
C SER A 45 -5.15 14.26 0.70
N SER A 46 -5.80 15.21 0.07
CA SER A 46 -6.78 16.09 0.72
C SER A 46 -8.21 15.52 0.69
N ASN A 47 -8.45 14.50 -0.14
CA ASN A 47 -9.74 13.81 -0.21
C ASN A 47 -9.72 12.59 0.70
N PRO A 48 -10.61 12.52 1.72
CA PRO A 48 -10.60 11.42 2.69
C PRO A 48 -10.99 10.05 2.10
N GLU A 49 -11.58 10.00 0.92
CA GLU A 49 -11.88 8.74 0.22
C GLU A 49 -10.67 8.16 -0.53
N TRP A 50 -9.67 8.98 -0.80
CA TRP A 50 -8.46 8.58 -1.52
C TRP A 50 -7.32 8.40 -0.54
N PRO A 51 -6.60 7.27 -0.58
CA PRO A 51 -5.60 7.00 0.44
C PRO A 51 -4.39 7.91 0.37
N ASN A 52 -3.83 8.20 1.55
CA ASN A 52 -2.46 8.66 1.66
C ASN A 52 -1.52 7.54 1.22
N LEU A 53 -0.58 7.86 0.34
CA LEU A 53 0.48 6.96 -0.14
C LEU A 53 1.81 7.24 0.56
N ALA A 54 1.97 8.44 1.14
CA ALA A 54 3.18 8.86 1.82
C ALA A 54 3.60 7.89 2.93
N GLY A 55 4.85 7.45 2.91
CA GLY A 55 5.42 6.54 3.89
C GLY A 55 4.85 5.12 3.86
N GLN A 56 4.10 4.75 2.82
CA GLN A 56 3.65 3.38 2.63
C GLN A 56 4.79 2.51 2.13
N ASN A 57 4.81 1.25 2.52
CA ASN A 57 5.83 0.29 2.13
C ASN A 57 5.88 0.11 0.61
N ALA A 58 7.06 0.24 0.01
CA ALA A 58 7.25 0.14 -1.44
C ALA A 58 6.69 -1.17 -2.01
N ALA A 59 7.00 -2.30 -1.37
CA ALA A 59 6.49 -3.60 -1.79
C ALA A 59 4.96 -3.70 -1.73
N TYR A 60 4.33 -3.05 -0.73
CA TYR A 60 2.87 -3.01 -0.63
C TYR A 60 2.23 -2.16 -1.74
N ILE A 61 2.81 -0.98 -2.04
CA ILE A 61 2.34 -0.16 -3.17
C ILE A 61 2.46 -0.95 -4.47
N ALA A 62 3.62 -1.58 -4.71
CA ALA A 62 3.85 -2.37 -5.90
C ALA A 62 2.83 -3.51 -6.03
N GLU A 63 2.57 -4.23 -4.95
CA GLU A 63 1.56 -5.30 -4.95
C GLU A 63 0.16 -4.75 -5.26
N GLN A 64 -0.24 -3.64 -4.65
CA GLN A 64 -1.56 -3.06 -4.92
C GLN A 64 -1.71 -2.56 -6.36
N LEU A 65 -0.67 -1.93 -6.93
CA LEU A 65 -0.69 -1.51 -8.33
C LEU A 65 -0.79 -2.71 -9.29
N LYS A 66 -0.08 -3.82 -9.01
CA LYS A 66 -0.21 -5.06 -9.77
C LYS A 66 -1.62 -5.66 -9.68
N GLN A 67 -2.23 -5.64 -8.50
CA GLN A 67 -3.61 -6.11 -8.30
C GLN A 67 -4.62 -5.26 -9.10
N PHE A 68 -4.46 -3.93 -9.09
CA PHE A 68 -5.27 -3.04 -9.90
C PHE A 68 -5.04 -3.29 -11.39
N ARG A 69 -3.80 -3.36 -11.86
CA ARG A 69 -3.47 -3.61 -13.26
C ARG A 69 -4.06 -4.92 -13.78
N ALA A 70 -4.06 -5.95 -12.94
CA ALA A 70 -4.64 -7.25 -13.26
C ALA A 70 -6.18 -7.31 -13.13
N GLY A 71 -6.83 -6.23 -12.67
CA GLY A 71 -8.28 -6.20 -12.44
C GLY A 71 -8.75 -7.00 -11.23
N LEU A 72 -7.82 -7.56 -10.44
CA LEU A 72 -8.13 -8.41 -9.28
C LEU A 72 -8.63 -7.61 -8.06
N ARG A 73 -8.63 -6.29 -8.17
CA ARG A 73 -9.10 -5.34 -7.17
C ARG A 73 -9.89 -4.24 -7.87
N SER A 74 -11.09 -4.57 -8.38
CA SER A 74 -11.91 -3.64 -9.15
C SER A 74 -13.39 -3.61 -8.73
N ALA A 75 -13.74 -4.18 -7.58
CA ALA A 75 -15.13 -4.31 -7.13
C ALA A 75 -15.80 -3.00 -6.66
N SER A 76 -15.07 -1.89 -6.55
CA SER A 76 -15.64 -0.59 -6.15
C SER A 76 -15.34 0.50 -7.19
N PRO A 77 -16.14 1.60 -7.24
CA PRO A 77 -15.88 2.71 -8.17
C PRO A 77 -14.46 3.26 -8.08
N ASN A 78 -13.97 3.52 -6.86
CA ASN A 78 -12.61 4.01 -6.65
C ASN A 78 -11.54 2.98 -7.07
N ALA A 79 -11.81 1.69 -6.88
CA ALA A 79 -10.91 0.62 -7.34
C ALA A 79 -10.88 0.51 -8.87
N MET A 80 -12.02 0.72 -9.55
CA MET A 80 -12.08 0.75 -11.01
C MET A 80 -11.27 1.93 -11.60
N VAL A 81 -11.33 3.11 -10.97
CA VAL A 81 -10.47 4.25 -11.35
C VAL A 81 -9.00 3.85 -11.24
N MET A 82 -8.59 3.22 -10.13
CA MET A 82 -7.21 2.77 -9.96
C MET A 82 -6.81 1.67 -10.94
N THR A 83 -7.73 0.78 -11.34
CA THR A 83 -7.49 -0.21 -12.40
C THR A 83 -7.15 0.48 -13.73
N ALA A 84 -7.88 1.52 -14.10
CA ALA A 84 -7.58 2.30 -15.29
C ALA A 84 -6.23 3.03 -15.19
N GLN A 85 -5.91 3.62 -14.04
CA GLN A 85 -4.63 4.31 -13.82
C GLN A 85 -3.43 3.36 -13.85
N ALA A 86 -3.59 2.12 -13.38
CA ALA A 86 -2.52 1.13 -13.33
C ALA A 86 -2.34 0.37 -14.65
N ALA A 87 -3.31 0.38 -15.55
CA ALA A 87 -3.35 -0.48 -16.73
C ALA A 87 -2.11 -0.41 -17.63
N ALA A 88 -1.52 0.78 -17.79
CA ALA A 88 -0.36 1.01 -18.65
C ALA A 88 0.99 0.97 -17.92
N LEU A 89 1.01 0.77 -16.60
CA LEU A 89 2.25 0.76 -15.82
C LEU A 89 3.05 -0.52 -16.08
N SER A 90 4.33 -0.37 -16.39
CA SER A 90 5.29 -1.50 -16.42
C SER A 90 5.61 -1.98 -14.98
N ASP A 91 6.28 -3.13 -14.86
CA ASP A 91 6.77 -3.59 -13.56
C ASP A 91 7.83 -2.66 -12.97
N GLU A 92 8.64 -2.03 -13.82
CA GLU A 92 9.62 -1.02 -13.43
C GLU A 92 8.92 0.25 -12.91
N ASP A 93 7.90 0.77 -13.64
CA ASP A 93 7.12 1.93 -13.17
C ASP A 93 6.49 1.67 -11.80
N ILE A 94 5.93 0.48 -11.61
CA ILE A 94 5.32 0.06 -10.35
C ILE A 94 6.34 0.02 -9.21
N ALA A 95 7.54 -0.51 -9.46
CA ALA A 95 8.61 -0.55 -8.47
C ALA A 95 9.09 0.86 -8.11
N ASP A 96 9.31 1.71 -9.11
CA ASP A 96 9.76 3.09 -8.95
C ASP A 96 8.76 3.94 -8.16
N LEU A 97 7.47 3.86 -8.53
CA LEU A 97 6.39 4.55 -7.79
C LEU A 97 6.31 4.07 -6.35
N GLY A 98 6.47 2.76 -6.10
CA GLY A 98 6.56 2.20 -4.76
C GLY A 98 7.71 2.80 -3.97
N ALA A 99 8.90 2.84 -4.55
CA ALA A 99 10.09 3.43 -3.94
C ALA A 99 9.89 4.92 -3.63
N TYR A 100 9.33 5.69 -4.57
CA TYR A 100 9.07 7.13 -4.38
C TYR A 100 8.13 7.40 -3.20
N PHE A 101 6.95 6.79 -3.17
CA PHE A 101 5.99 7.06 -2.10
C PHE A 101 6.46 6.55 -0.73
N ALA A 102 7.29 5.51 -0.68
CA ALA A 102 7.87 5.02 0.56
C ALA A 102 8.82 6.03 1.22
N THR A 103 9.45 6.91 0.45
CA THR A 103 10.33 7.98 0.97
C THR A 103 9.55 9.21 1.45
N GLN A 104 8.27 9.33 1.13
CA GLN A 104 7.48 10.50 1.49
C GLN A 104 7.08 10.49 2.96
N THR A 105 6.97 11.67 3.55
CA THR A 105 6.54 11.80 4.95
C THR A 105 5.03 11.92 5.03
N PRO A 106 4.34 11.04 5.79
CA PRO A 106 2.91 11.19 6.03
C PRO A 106 2.61 12.51 6.75
N SER A 107 1.62 13.27 6.26
CA SER A 107 1.08 14.42 6.97
C SER A 107 0.30 13.93 8.19
N GLY A 108 0.49 14.56 9.34
CA GLY A 108 -0.30 14.25 10.52
C GLY A 108 -1.76 14.65 10.31
N LEU A 109 -2.67 13.72 10.60
CA LEU A 109 -4.11 13.97 10.66
C LEU A 109 -4.56 13.90 12.12
N GLU A 110 -5.70 14.52 12.41
CA GLU A 110 -6.25 14.48 13.77
C GLU A 110 -7.26 13.34 13.92
N ALA A 111 -7.19 12.63 15.03
CA ALA A 111 -8.17 11.62 15.42
C ALA A 111 -9.47 12.30 15.91
N ASP A 112 -10.61 11.64 15.70
CA ASP A 112 -11.85 12.04 16.31
C ASP A 112 -11.80 11.76 17.81
N PRO A 113 -11.98 12.79 18.68
CA PRO A 113 -11.87 12.64 20.13
C PRO A 113 -12.87 11.68 20.74
N SER A 114 -14.01 11.42 20.07
CA SER A 114 -15.06 10.51 20.54
C SER A 114 -14.77 9.03 20.26
N HIS A 115 -13.84 8.74 19.37
CA HIS A 115 -13.58 7.38 18.85
C HIS A 115 -12.21 6.83 19.17
N TRP A 116 -11.14 7.66 19.14
CA TRP A 116 -9.77 7.18 19.10
C TRP A 116 -9.34 6.33 20.30
N LYS A 117 -9.87 6.59 21.52
CA LYS A 117 -9.50 5.80 22.73
C LYS A 117 -9.97 4.35 22.63
N ALA A 118 -11.19 4.14 22.14
CA ALA A 118 -11.71 2.79 21.91
C ALA A 118 -10.93 2.10 20.78
N GLY A 119 -10.60 2.84 19.71
CA GLY A 119 -9.75 2.36 18.63
C GLY A 119 -8.35 1.98 19.09
N GLU A 120 -7.73 2.77 19.96
CA GLU A 120 -6.44 2.46 20.55
C GLU A 120 -6.48 1.15 21.37
N ALA A 121 -7.51 0.96 22.16
CA ALA A 121 -7.68 -0.26 22.96
C ALA A 121 -7.72 -1.51 22.06
N ILE A 122 -8.49 -1.47 20.96
CA ILE A 122 -8.56 -2.58 20.00
C ILE A 122 -7.23 -2.72 19.25
N TYR A 123 -6.63 -1.62 18.80
CA TYR A 123 -5.38 -1.68 18.04
C TYR A 123 -4.25 -2.31 18.83
N ARG A 124 -4.11 -1.95 20.12
CA ARG A 124 -3.04 -2.42 21.01
C ARG A 124 -3.34 -3.74 21.68
N GLY A 125 -4.59 -3.97 22.10
CA GLY A 125 -4.99 -5.12 22.88
C GLY A 125 -5.76 -6.19 22.14
N GLY A 126 -6.38 -5.84 21.01
CA GLY A 126 -7.36 -6.71 20.35
C GLY A 126 -8.65 -6.86 21.17
N ASN A 127 -9.37 -7.93 20.91
CA ASN A 127 -10.50 -8.36 21.71
C ASN A 127 -10.52 -9.89 21.77
N LYS A 128 -10.05 -10.45 22.88
CA LYS A 128 -9.88 -11.90 23.06
C LYS A 128 -11.21 -12.65 22.98
N ASP A 129 -12.28 -12.09 23.52
CA ASP A 129 -13.59 -12.76 23.57
C ASP A 129 -14.22 -12.90 22.18
N ARG A 130 -13.86 -12.02 21.26
CA ARG A 130 -14.28 -12.04 19.85
C ARG A 130 -13.22 -12.58 18.90
N GLY A 131 -12.08 -13.07 19.41
CA GLY A 131 -11.01 -13.60 18.59
C GLY A 131 -10.29 -12.55 17.73
N ILE A 132 -10.34 -11.26 18.12
CA ILE A 132 -9.69 -10.17 17.39
C ILE A 132 -8.26 -10.02 17.94
N PRO A 133 -7.21 -10.29 17.12
CA PRO A 133 -5.83 -10.06 17.53
C PRO A 133 -5.53 -8.57 17.63
N ALA A 134 -4.50 -8.20 18.40
CA ALA A 134 -3.99 -6.84 18.42
C ALA A 134 -3.44 -6.45 17.04
N CYS A 135 -3.94 -5.39 16.43
CA CYS A 135 -3.53 -4.93 15.10
C CYS A 135 -2.03 -4.58 15.07
N MET A 136 -1.51 -4.09 16.20
CA MET A 136 -0.10 -3.76 16.36
C MET A 136 0.84 -4.96 16.17
N ALA A 137 0.36 -6.19 16.35
CA ALA A 137 1.19 -7.39 16.19
C ALA A 137 1.71 -7.54 14.74
N CYS A 138 0.92 -7.12 13.76
CA CYS A 138 1.29 -7.16 12.34
C CYS A 138 1.66 -5.75 11.80
N HIS A 139 0.87 -4.73 12.16
CA HIS A 139 1.06 -3.37 11.63
C HIS A 139 2.05 -2.53 12.46
N GLY A 140 2.61 -3.09 13.53
CA GLY A 140 3.57 -2.42 14.40
C GLY A 140 2.92 -1.47 15.43
N PRO A 141 3.64 -1.12 16.51
CA PRO A 141 3.09 -0.33 17.62
C PRO A 141 2.73 1.11 17.24
N VAL A 142 3.33 1.64 16.18
CA VAL A 142 3.08 2.98 15.61
C VAL A 142 2.58 2.90 14.16
N GLY A 143 2.03 1.78 13.74
CA GLY A 143 1.37 1.62 12.45
C GLY A 143 2.27 1.73 11.21
N ARG A 144 3.57 1.49 11.33
CA ARG A 144 4.53 1.54 10.19
C ARG A 144 4.48 0.30 9.29
N GLY A 145 3.75 -0.73 9.74
CA GLY A 145 3.71 -2.01 9.04
C GLY A 145 4.98 -2.84 9.23
N ASN A 146 5.08 -3.89 8.45
CA ASN A 146 6.27 -4.74 8.35
C ASN A 146 6.49 -5.09 6.87
N PRO A 147 7.40 -4.38 6.18
CA PRO A 147 7.66 -4.60 4.75
C PRO A 147 8.10 -6.04 4.42
N ALA A 148 8.93 -6.65 5.28
CA ALA A 148 9.45 -7.99 5.06
C ALA A 148 8.33 -9.06 5.09
N ALA A 149 7.28 -8.84 5.88
CA ALA A 149 6.11 -9.71 5.95
C ALA A 149 5.00 -9.29 4.96
N GLY A 150 5.15 -8.17 4.26
CA GLY A 150 4.14 -7.60 3.35
C GLY A 150 2.98 -6.91 4.09
N TYR A 151 3.14 -6.56 5.38
CA TYR A 151 2.11 -5.85 6.12
C TYR A 151 2.23 -4.33 5.90
N PRO A 152 1.15 -3.66 5.45
CA PRO A 152 1.19 -2.24 5.13
C PRO A 152 1.34 -1.35 6.37
N ALA A 153 1.90 -0.16 6.14
CA ALA A 153 1.72 0.96 7.04
C ALA A 153 0.24 1.37 7.07
N VAL A 154 -0.27 1.67 8.27
CA VAL A 154 -1.66 2.11 8.44
C VAL A 154 -1.76 3.50 9.07
N ARG A 155 -0.69 4.00 9.70
CA ARG A 155 -0.66 5.30 10.38
C ARG A 155 -0.97 6.46 9.43
N ALA A 156 -1.54 7.52 9.99
CA ALA A 156 -1.88 8.75 9.27
C ALA A 156 -2.72 8.50 7.99
N GLN A 157 -3.49 7.40 7.97
CA GLN A 157 -4.42 7.12 6.89
C GLN A 157 -5.78 7.74 7.18
N HIS A 158 -6.45 8.26 6.18
CA HIS A 158 -7.79 8.81 6.31
C HIS A 158 -8.76 7.80 6.94
N SER A 159 -9.54 8.26 7.92
CA SER A 159 -10.54 7.42 8.60
C SER A 159 -11.60 6.92 7.62
N VAL A 160 -12.07 7.76 6.70
CA VAL A 160 -13.05 7.36 5.67
C VAL A 160 -12.50 6.22 4.82
N TYR A 161 -11.27 6.36 4.30
CA TYR A 161 -10.64 5.28 3.53
C TYR A 161 -10.44 4.01 4.36
N THR A 162 -10.02 4.14 5.62
CA THR A 162 -9.82 3.00 6.53
C THR A 162 -11.13 2.26 6.78
N VAL A 163 -12.24 2.99 7.03
CA VAL A 163 -13.59 2.40 7.15
C VAL A 163 -13.97 1.63 5.90
N GLN A 164 -13.79 2.24 4.72
CA GLN A 164 -14.09 1.57 3.44
C GLN A 164 -13.30 0.27 3.29
N GLN A 165 -12.00 0.28 3.60
CA GLN A 165 -11.15 -0.90 3.43
C GLN A 165 -11.49 -2.01 4.43
N LEU A 166 -11.68 -1.68 5.71
CA LEU A 166 -12.08 -2.68 6.72
C LEU A 166 -13.45 -3.28 6.42
N THR A 167 -14.41 -2.46 5.97
CA THR A 167 -15.72 -2.92 5.52
C THR A 167 -15.61 -3.84 4.30
N ALA A 168 -14.78 -3.47 3.32
CA ALA A 168 -14.54 -4.29 2.13
C ALA A 168 -13.86 -5.63 2.47
N TYR A 169 -12.94 -5.66 3.44
CA TYR A 169 -12.38 -6.90 3.96
C TYR A 169 -13.46 -7.74 4.66
N ALA A 170 -14.26 -7.16 5.55
CA ALA A 170 -15.32 -7.86 6.26
C ALA A 170 -16.35 -8.49 5.29
N GLY A 171 -16.68 -7.79 4.21
CA GLY A 171 -17.55 -8.27 3.14
C GLY A 171 -16.88 -9.21 2.13
N GLY A 172 -15.56 -9.42 2.22
CA GLY A 172 -14.78 -10.22 1.26
C GLY A 172 -14.72 -9.61 -0.15
N THR A 173 -14.89 -8.30 -0.28
CA THR A 173 -14.92 -7.60 -1.58
C THR A 173 -13.65 -6.81 -1.87
N ARG A 174 -12.72 -6.71 -0.90
CA ARG A 174 -11.47 -5.94 -1.04
C ARG A 174 -10.63 -6.36 -2.25
N TYR A 175 -10.57 -7.66 -2.50
CA TYR A 175 -9.95 -8.26 -3.67
C TYR A 175 -11.01 -9.00 -4.48
N GLY A 176 -11.96 -8.23 -4.98
CA GLY A 176 -12.96 -8.67 -5.93
C GLY A 176 -12.80 -7.93 -7.25
N ASP A 177 -13.26 -8.53 -8.33
CA ASP A 177 -13.36 -7.88 -9.62
C ASP A 177 -14.76 -7.28 -9.84
N ALA A 178 -14.91 -6.53 -10.94
CA ALA A 178 -16.17 -5.92 -11.33
C ALA A 178 -17.28 -6.94 -11.66
N ALA A 179 -16.92 -8.20 -11.93
CA ALA A 179 -17.86 -9.30 -12.16
C ALA A 179 -18.29 -10.01 -10.87
N GLY A 180 -17.73 -9.60 -9.71
CA GLY A 180 -18.05 -10.17 -8.39
C GLY A 180 -17.24 -11.41 -8.01
N ALA A 181 -16.25 -11.82 -8.82
CA ALA A 181 -15.35 -12.90 -8.43
C ALA A 181 -14.39 -12.42 -7.34
N LYS A 182 -14.10 -13.32 -6.39
CA LYS A 182 -13.09 -13.08 -5.34
C LYS A 182 -11.74 -13.62 -5.79
N HIS A 183 -10.70 -12.86 -5.45
CA HIS A 183 -9.32 -13.24 -5.74
C HIS A 183 -8.53 -13.38 -4.44
N ASP A 184 -7.86 -14.52 -4.28
CA ASP A 184 -6.96 -14.71 -3.16
C ASP A 184 -5.61 -14.04 -3.45
N THR A 185 -5.14 -13.30 -2.47
CA THR A 185 -3.81 -12.69 -2.48
C THR A 185 -3.07 -13.11 -1.22
N LYS A 186 -1.75 -13.01 -1.24
CA LYS A 186 -0.87 -13.51 -0.18
C LYS A 186 -1.37 -13.24 1.26
N ASN A 187 -1.96 -12.06 1.51
CA ASN A 187 -2.37 -11.63 2.85
C ASN A 187 -3.86 -11.24 2.95
N ALA A 188 -4.64 -11.40 1.86
CA ALA A 188 -6.04 -10.98 1.82
C ALA A 188 -6.90 -11.70 2.84
N HIS A 189 -6.76 -13.02 2.90
CA HIS A 189 -7.53 -13.89 3.79
C HIS A 189 -7.31 -13.59 5.28
N MET A 190 -6.10 -13.14 5.67
CA MET A 190 -5.83 -12.78 7.07
C MET A 190 -6.65 -11.56 7.49
N MET A 191 -6.64 -10.49 6.69
CA MET A 191 -7.42 -9.30 7.00
C MET A 191 -8.93 -9.54 6.86
N GLU A 192 -9.36 -10.39 5.93
CA GLU A 192 -10.77 -10.79 5.80
C GLU A 192 -11.26 -11.50 7.07
N SER A 193 -10.48 -12.47 7.57
CA SER A 193 -10.85 -13.22 8.78
C SER A 193 -10.90 -12.33 10.02
N ILE A 194 -9.99 -11.36 10.14
CA ILE A 194 -9.97 -10.41 11.26
C ILE A 194 -11.11 -9.40 11.14
N ALA A 195 -11.29 -8.80 9.96
CA ALA A 195 -12.30 -7.76 9.75
C ALA A 195 -13.73 -8.25 9.93
N LYS A 196 -14.01 -9.52 9.63
CA LYS A 196 -15.32 -10.16 9.90
C LYS A 196 -15.71 -10.18 11.37
N GLN A 197 -14.76 -10.09 12.29
CA GLN A 197 -15.02 -10.06 13.73
C GLN A 197 -15.28 -8.63 14.25
N LEU A 198 -15.00 -7.60 13.43
CA LEU A 198 -15.20 -6.20 13.80
C LEU A 198 -16.64 -5.80 13.61
N THR A 199 -17.20 -5.12 14.62
CA THR A 199 -18.47 -4.40 14.46
C THR A 199 -18.26 -3.12 13.65
N ALA A 200 -19.33 -2.53 13.14
CA ALA A 200 -19.26 -1.23 12.49
C ALA A 200 -18.71 -0.13 13.42
N GLN A 201 -18.94 -0.27 14.74
CA GLN A 201 -18.39 0.67 15.74
C GLN A 201 -16.88 0.47 15.89
N ASP A 202 -16.40 -0.77 16.02
CA ASP A 202 -14.95 -1.05 16.08
C ASP A 202 -14.21 -0.50 14.87
N ILE A 203 -14.81 -0.63 13.69
CA ILE A 203 -14.22 -0.11 12.44
C ILE A 203 -14.08 1.41 12.49
N ARG A 204 -15.10 2.15 12.98
CA ARG A 204 -15.02 3.61 13.12
C ARG A 204 -13.97 4.01 14.15
N ASP A 205 -13.94 3.33 15.29
CA ASP A 205 -13.03 3.62 16.39
C ASP A 205 -11.56 3.37 15.96
N LEU A 206 -11.29 2.23 15.33
CA LEU A 206 -9.98 1.90 14.74
C LEU A 206 -9.57 2.91 13.68
N ALA A 207 -10.48 3.29 12.79
CA ALA A 207 -10.19 4.22 11.72
C ALA A 207 -9.80 5.61 12.26
N SER A 208 -10.46 6.09 13.30
CA SER A 208 -10.10 7.33 13.99
C SER A 208 -8.72 7.25 14.63
N TYR A 209 -8.45 6.18 15.38
CA TYR A 209 -7.13 5.99 16.00
C TYR A 209 -6.00 5.93 14.97
N ILE A 210 -6.19 5.16 13.90
CA ILE A 210 -5.23 5.02 12.78
C ILE A 210 -4.96 6.38 12.13
N GLN A 211 -5.98 7.20 11.92
CA GLN A 211 -5.85 8.54 11.34
C GLN A 211 -4.95 9.44 12.19
N GLY A 212 -5.11 9.44 13.52
CA GLY A 212 -4.31 10.25 14.44
C GLY A 212 -2.94 9.67 14.79
N MET A 213 -2.62 8.47 14.35
CA MET A 213 -1.36 7.78 14.68
C MET A 213 -0.18 8.39 13.91
N ARG A 214 0.91 8.73 14.62
CA ARG A 214 2.12 9.41 14.09
C ARG A 214 3.39 8.60 14.27
#